data_58d2eaaa4dd3254e5356be6f18e04ef2
#
_entry.id   58d2eaaa4dd3254e5356be6f18e04ef2
#
_cell.length_a   1.000
_cell.length_b   1.000
_cell.length_c   1.000
_cell.angle_alpha   90.00
_cell.angle_beta   90.00
_cell.angle_gamma   90.00
#
_symmetry.space_group_name_H-M   'P 1'
#
loop_
_entity.id
_entity.type
_entity.pdbx_description
1 polymer ?
#
loop_
_entity_poly.entity_id
_entity_poly.type
_entity_poly.pdbx_seq_one_letter_code
_entity_poly.pdbx_strand_id
1 'polypeptide(L)'
;MKLVGYVRVSTKNQEDNTSLVNQERRINAYCEAFGHELISLYVEVGSGKNTKDREQFNLALADVKHNADGIIALKLDRIARNTRDVLALVEDVLQPDNKALVLLDLQVDTSTPTGKMILTVMAATAALERDTINARMQGGRKAKSADGGYAYGSPKFGEKSENKELTTDDQEQEIIKIIKNHHNSGKSNQRIADYLNAKNLPSKRGGQWSKTTVGRVIDRLYPVKK
;
A
#
# COMPACT_ATOMS: atom_id res chain seq x y z
N MET A 1 -0.26 0.69 -35.07
CA MET A 1 -1.18 0.43 -33.96
C MET A 1 -2.21 1.54 -33.88
N LYS A 2 -3.43 1.20 -33.44
CA LYS A 2 -4.45 2.18 -33.04
C LYS A 2 -4.22 2.54 -31.57
N LEU A 3 -4.05 3.82 -31.26
CA LEU A 3 -3.75 4.29 -29.90
C LEU A 3 -4.82 5.25 -29.40
N VAL A 4 -5.14 5.13 -28.12
CA VAL A 4 -5.95 6.09 -27.37
C VAL A 4 -5.00 7.02 -26.61
N GLY A 5 -5.11 8.32 -26.87
CA GLY A 5 -4.34 9.34 -26.18
C GLY A 5 -4.97 9.69 -24.82
N TYR A 6 -4.11 9.87 -23.80
CA TYR A 6 -4.54 10.40 -22.52
C TYR A 6 -3.64 11.56 -22.08
N VAL A 7 -4.26 12.67 -21.75
CA VAL A 7 -3.59 13.87 -21.25
C VAL A 7 -4.24 14.33 -19.96
N ARG A 8 -3.43 14.89 -19.05
CA ARG A 8 -3.93 15.40 -17.77
C ARG A 8 -3.34 16.77 -17.45
N VAL A 9 -4.21 17.71 -17.08
CA VAL A 9 -3.84 19.05 -16.65
C VAL A 9 -4.39 19.33 -15.26
N SER A 10 -3.66 20.11 -14.45
CA SER A 10 -4.15 20.56 -13.15
C SER A 10 -5.08 21.77 -13.34
N THR A 11 -6.04 21.94 -12.43
CA THR A 11 -6.95 23.10 -12.44
C THR A 11 -6.22 24.44 -12.39
N LYS A 12 -5.02 24.51 -11.78
CA LYS A 12 -4.18 25.72 -11.75
C LYS A 12 -3.48 26.03 -13.08
N ASN A 13 -3.27 25.03 -13.91
CA ASN A 13 -2.60 25.17 -15.22
C ASN A 13 -3.61 25.25 -16.38
N GLN A 14 -4.91 25.35 -16.10
CA GLN A 14 -5.93 25.61 -17.12
C GLN A 14 -5.81 26.99 -17.75
N GLU A 15 -5.26 27.96 -17.01
CA GLU A 15 -4.99 29.31 -17.55
C GLU A 15 -3.89 29.32 -18.62
N ASP A 16 -3.00 28.30 -18.60
CA ASP A 16 -2.02 28.05 -19.66
C ASP A 16 -2.48 26.87 -20.55
N ASN A 17 -3.33 27.13 -21.53
CA ASN A 17 -3.68 26.18 -22.61
C ASN A 17 -2.46 25.57 -23.29
N THR A 18 -1.30 26.17 -23.14
CA THR A 18 0.00 25.76 -23.68
C THR A 18 0.40 24.34 -23.25
N SER A 19 0.04 23.90 -22.03
CA SER A 19 0.40 22.55 -21.55
C SER A 19 -0.42 21.45 -22.23
N LEU A 20 -1.71 21.65 -22.46
CA LEU A 20 -2.59 20.69 -23.12
C LEU A 20 -2.22 20.56 -24.62
N VAL A 21 -2.18 21.70 -25.32
CA VAL A 21 -1.83 21.76 -26.74
C VAL A 21 -0.44 21.14 -27.00
N ASN A 22 0.51 21.34 -26.10
CA ASN A 22 1.84 20.76 -26.23
C ASN A 22 1.82 19.23 -26.03
N GLN A 23 1.04 18.71 -25.08
CA GLN A 23 0.90 17.25 -24.89
C GLN A 23 0.27 16.62 -26.13
N GLU A 24 -0.84 17.17 -26.60
CA GLU A 24 -1.54 16.70 -27.79
C GLU A 24 -0.64 16.73 -29.04
N ARG A 25 0.04 17.85 -29.29
CA ARG A 25 0.97 17.98 -30.41
C ARG A 25 2.07 16.92 -30.39
N ARG A 26 2.65 16.62 -29.22
CA ARG A 26 3.72 15.62 -29.09
C ARG A 26 3.20 14.20 -29.27
N ILE A 27 1.99 13.89 -28.81
CA ILE A 27 1.35 12.61 -29.04
C ILE A 27 1.06 12.41 -30.53
N ASN A 28 0.47 13.40 -31.20
CA ASN A 28 0.21 13.34 -32.63
C ASN A 28 1.50 13.17 -33.46
N ALA A 29 2.54 13.96 -33.16
CA ALA A 29 3.83 13.86 -33.82
C ALA A 29 4.48 12.48 -33.68
N TYR A 30 4.36 11.87 -32.49
CA TYR A 30 4.83 10.51 -32.26
C TYR A 30 4.04 9.50 -33.09
N CYS A 31 2.71 9.59 -33.06
CA CYS A 31 1.86 8.69 -33.84
C CYS A 31 2.18 8.78 -35.36
N GLU A 32 2.34 9.98 -35.88
CA GLU A 32 2.73 10.22 -37.28
C GLU A 32 4.11 9.62 -37.59
N ALA A 33 5.12 9.89 -36.74
CA ALA A 33 6.48 9.44 -36.97
C ALA A 33 6.63 7.90 -36.95
N PHE A 34 5.83 7.22 -36.15
CA PHE A 34 5.88 5.76 -36.00
C PHE A 34 4.75 5.01 -36.75
N GLY A 35 3.98 5.70 -37.55
CA GLY A 35 2.87 5.10 -38.34
C GLY A 35 1.74 4.54 -37.45
N HIS A 36 1.45 5.20 -36.36
CA HIS A 36 0.33 4.86 -35.48
C HIS A 36 -0.88 5.74 -35.79
N GLU A 37 -2.06 5.25 -35.49
CA GLU A 37 -3.32 5.98 -35.63
C GLU A 37 -3.79 6.41 -34.22
N LEU A 38 -3.93 7.70 -33.96
CA LEU A 38 -4.56 8.23 -32.77
C LEU A 38 -6.07 8.27 -32.98
N ILE A 39 -6.81 7.31 -32.38
CA ILE A 39 -8.26 7.17 -32.61
C ILE A 39 -9.10 8.08 -31.73
N SER A 40 -8.62 8.40 -30.52
CA SER A 40 -9.29 9.27 -29.58
C SER A 40 -8.29 9.90 -28.61
N LEU A 41 -8.66 11.04 -27.99
CA LEU A 41 -7.87 11.75 -27.01
C LEU A 41 -8.74 12.11 -25.80
N TYR A 42 -8.42 11.57 -24.64
CA TYR A 42 -9.12 11.83 -23.38
C TYR A 42 -8.36 12.87 -22.55
N VAL A 43 -9.09 13.91 -22.14
CA VAL A 43 -8.53 15.04 -21.39
C VAL A 43 -9.08 15.02 -19.97
N GLU A 44 -8.20 14.79 -18.99
CA GLU A 44 -8.53 14.84 -17.58
C GLU A 44 -8.12 16.17 -16.96
N VAL A 45 -9.06 16.86 -16.33
CA VAL A 45 -8.81 18.09 -15.59
C VAL A 45 -8.92 17.82 -14.10
N GLY A 46 -7.80 17.85 -13.38
CA GLY A 46 -7.83 17.57 -11.95
C GLY A 46 -6.48 17.38 -11.28
N SER A 47 -6.47 17.46 -9.95
CA SER A 47 -5.25 17.40 -9.13
C SER A 47 -4.62 16.01 -9.00
N GLY A 48 -5.21 14.96 -9.56
CA GLY A 48 -4.69 13.58 -9.50
C GLY A 48 -4.61 12.97 -8.09
N LYS A 49 -5.22 13.59 -7.07
CA LYS A 49 -5.13 13.10 -5.68
C LYS A 49 -5.96 11.84 -5.40
N ASN A 50 -7.01 11.57 -6.18
CA ASN A 50 -7.83 10.36 -6.06
C ASN A 50 -7.88 9.62 -7.41
N THR A 51 -7.49 8.37 -7.41
CA THR A 51 -7.62 7.50 -8.61
C THR A 51 -9.09 7.16 -8.92
N LYS A 52 -9.99 7.23 -7.94
CA LYS A 52 -11.44 7.00 -8.13
C LYS A 52 -12.14 8.12 -8.91
N ASP A 53 -11.56 9.33 -8.93
CA ASP A 53 -12.16 10.52 -9.57
C ASP A 53 -11.59 10.78 -10.98
N ARG A 54 -10.94 9.77 -11.62
CA ARG A 54 -10.35 9.87 -12.95
C ARG A 54 -11.30 9.28 -14.01
N GLU A 55 -12.41 9.97 -14.21
CA GLU A 55 -13.47 9.51 -15.11
C GLU A 55 -12.96 9.36 -16.55
N GLN A 56 -12.21 10.35 -17.05
CA GLN A 56 -11.66 10.32 -18.39
C GLN A 56 -10.62 9.21 -18.59
N PHE A 57 -9.83 8.90 -17.55
CA PHE A 57 -8.91 7.78 -17.60
C PHE A 57 -9.62 6.43 -17.70
N ASN A 58 -10.69 6.26 -16.94
CA ASN A 58 -11.49 5.03 -16.98
C ASN A 58 -12.18 4.87 -18.35
N LEU A 59 -12.68 5.95 -18.93
CA LEU A 59 -13.24 5.95 -20.29
C LEU A 59 -12.16 5.62 -21.33
N ALA A 60 -10.95 6.18 -21.21
CA ALA A 60 -9.82 5.86 -22.06
C ALA A 60 -9.46 4.38 -22.01
N LEU A 61 -9.39 3.78 -20.79
CA LEU A 61 -9.12 2.35 -20.64
C LEU A 61 -10.22 1.46 -21.24
N ALA A 62 -11.48 1.86 -21.11
CA ALA A 62 -12.59 1.15 -21.73
C ALA A 62 -12.51 1.20 -23.26
N ASP A 63 -12.14 2.36 -23.82
CA ASP A 63 -11.94 2.53 -25.27
C ASP A 63 -10.74 1.69 -25.75
N VAL A 64 -9.62 1.68 -25.02
CA VAL A 64 -8.46 0.81 -25.30
C VAL A 64 -8.88 -0.65 -25.38
N LYS A 65 -9.68 -1.09 -24.42
CA LYS A 65 -10.10 -2.49 -24.35
C LYS A 65 -10.85 -2.95 -25.60
N HIS A 66 -11.73 -2.11 -26.14
CA HIS A 66 -12.64 -2.48 -27.21
C HIS A 66 -12.19 -2.05 -28.61
N ASN A 67 -11.49 -0.92 -28.73
CA ASN A 67 -11.32 -0.25 -30.03
C ASN A 67 -9.85 0.00 -30.42
N ALA A 68 -8.89 -0.12 -29.47
CA ALA A 68 -7.50 0.24 -29.73
C ALA A 68 -6.52 -0.88 -29.35
N ASP A 69 -5.27 -0.71 -29.77
CA ASP A 69 -4.15 -1.60 -29.48
C ASP A 69 -3.38 -1.17 -28.20
N GLY A 70 -3.60 0.07 -27.75
CA GLY A 70 -2.91 0.58 -26.55
C GLY A 70 -3.27 2.01 -26.21
N ILE A 71 -2.69 2.46 -25.08
CA ILE A 71 -2.81 3.83 -24.56
C ILE A 71 -1.47 4.55 -24.66
N ILE A 72 -1.53 5.83 -25.07
CA ILE A 72 -0.35 6.70 -25.16
C ILE A 72 -0.50 7.94 -24.27
N ALA A 73 0.56 8.27 -23.56
CA ALA A 73 0.64 9.51 -22.77
C ALA A 73 2.03 10.14 -22.87
N LEU A 74 2.09 11.46 -22.62
CA LEU A 74 3.35 12.19 -22.68
C LEU A 74 4.30 11.80 -21.55
N LYS A 75 3.78 11.62 -20.35
CA LYS A 75 4.59 11.36 -19.13
C LYS A 75 3.95 10.33 -18.23
N LEU A 76 4.80 9.60 -17.50
CA LEU A 76 4.39 8.61 -16.51
C LEU A 76 3.44 9.22 -15.47
N ASP A 77 3.71 10.43 -14.97
CA ASP A 77 2.90 11.09 -13.94
C ASP A 77 1.47 11.46 -14.40
N ARG A 78 1.22 11.41 -15.71
CA ARG A 78 -0.13 11.56 -16.27
C ARG A 78 -0.94 10.28 -16.06
N ILE A 79 -0.31 9.12 -16.27
CA ILE A 79 -0.94 7.80 -16.16
C ILE A 79 -1.06 7.37 -14.70
N ALA A 80 0.03 7.46 -13.95
CA ALA A 80 0.12 6.93 -12.58
C ALA A 80 0.96 7.84 -11.68
N ARG A 81 0.85 7.65 -10.36
CA ARG A 81 1.57 8.45 -9.37
C ARG A 81 2.99 7.95 -9.11
N ASN A 82 3.21 6.69 -9.32
CA ASN A 82 4.47 6.03 -9.07
C ASN A 82 4.63 4.83 -10.02
N THR A 83 5.82 4.31 -10.07
CA THR A 83 6.17 3.18 -10.94
C THR A 83 5.32 1.94 -10.67
N ARG A 84 4.94 1.68 -9.41
CA ARG A 84 4.09 0.52 -9.05
C ARG A 84 2.72 0.59 -9.68
N ASP A 85 2.09 1.77 -9.68
CA ASP A 85 0.76 1.95 -10.27
C ASP A 85 0.82 1.74 -11.81
N VAL A 86 1.95 2.10 -12.45
CA VAL A 86 2.17 1.81 -13.89
C VAL A 86 2.31 0.31 -14.12
N LEU A 87 3.08 -0.38 -13.28
CA LEU A 87 3.26 -1.82 -13.40
C LEU A 87 1.94 -2.56 -13.23
N ALA A 88 1.16 -2.22 -12.19
CA ALA A 88 -0.17 -2.78 -11.98
C ALA A 88 -1.11 -2.51 -13.19
N LEU A 89 -1.08 -1.29 -13.75
CA LEU A 89 -1.85 -0.98 -14.96
C LEU A 89 -1.45 -1.89 -16.13
N VAL A 90 -0.16 -2.08 -16.36
CA VAL A 90 0.31 -2.92 -17.45
C VAL A 90 0.01 -4.38 -17.20
N GLU A 91 0.34 -4.92 -16.01
CA GLU A 91 0.20 -6.34 -15.69
C GLU A 91 -1.25 -6.78 -15.52
N ASP A 92 -2.06 -5.97 -14.82
CA ASP A 92 -3.41 -6.36 -14.42
C ASP A 92 -4.48 -5.93 -15.43
N VAL A 93 -4.23 -4.88 -16.24
CA VAL A 93 -5.25 -4.28 -17.11
C VAL A 93 -4.91 -4.41 -18.58
N LEU A 94 -3.67 -4.06 -18.98
CA LEU A 94 -3.33 -3.99 -20.40
C LEU A 94 -2.85 -5.33 -20.98
N GLN A 95 -1.94 -6.02 -20.30
CA GLN A 95 -1.38 -7.31 -20.79
C GLN A 95 -2.41 -8.42 -20.96
N PRO A 96 -3.41 -8.60 -20.08
CA PRO A 96 -4.42 -9.65 -20.28
C PRO A 96 -5.18 -9.53 -21.58
N ASP A 97 -5.37 -8.29 -22.07
CA ASP A 97 -6.05 -8.00 -23.35
C ASP A 97 -5.05 -7.71 -24.50
N ASN A 98 -3.75 -8.02 -24.32
CA ASN A 98 -2.66 -7.73 -25.28
C ASN A 98 -2.57 -6.26 -25.69
N LYS A 99 -2.87 -5.33 -24.79
CA LYS A 99 -2.80 -3.88 -25.04
C LYS A 99 -1.46 -3.31 -24.64
N ALA A 100 -1.00 -2.30 -25.37
CA ALA A 100 0.28 -1.63 -25.14
C ALA A 100 0.13 -0.36 -24.30
N LEU A 101 1.21 -0.02 -23.56
CA LEU A 101 1.42 1.29 -22.95
C LEU A 101 2.56 2.00 -23.67
N VAL A 102 2.33 3.22 -24.13
CA VAL A 102 3.34 4.09 -24.75
C VAL A 102 3.54 5.34 -23.86
N LEU A 103 4.77 5.56 -23.38
CA LEU A 103 5.17 6.73 -22.59
C LEU A 103 6.30 7.47 -23.29
N LEU A 104 6.03 8.71 -23.73
CA LEU A 104 6.95 9.45 -24.57
C LEU A 104 8.19 9.96 -23.83
N ASP A 105 8.06 10.36 -22.56
CA ASP A 105 9.16 10.89 -21.75
C ASP A 105 10.21 9.83 -21.39
N LEU A 106 9.77 8.59 -21.23
CA LEU A 106 10.63 7.45 -20.89
C LEU A 106 11.02 6.62 -22.12
N GLN A 107 10.50 6.97 -23.31
CA GLN A 107 10.66 6.20 -24.55
C GLN A 107 10.27 4.71 -24.35
N VAL A 108 9.22 4.47 -23.57
CA VAL A 108 8.69 3.14 -23.32
C VAL A 108 7.54 2.87 -24.25
N ASP A 109 7.65 1.79 -25.00
CA ASP A 109 6.56 1.18 -25.78
C ASP A 109 6.54 -0.31 -25.45
N THR A 110 5.54 -0.73 -24.66
CA THR A 110 5.44 -2.12 -24.19
C THR A 110 5.03 -3.11 -25.27
N SER A 111 4.72 -2.68 -26.48
CA SER A 111 4.57 -3.56 -27.65
C SER A 111 5.93 -4.09 -28.12
N THR A 112 7.02 -3.37 -27.85
CA THR A 112 8.37 -3.71 -28.27
C THR A 112 9.15 -4.51 -27.21
N PRO A 113 10.11 -5.36 -27.61
CA PRO A 113 10.99 -6.05 -26.66
C PRO A 113 11.78 -5.08 -25.76
N THR A 114 12.25 -3.97 -26.30
CA THR A 114 12.99 -2.94 -25.56
C THR A 114 12.10 -2.27 -24.51
N GLY A 115 10.88 -1.91 -24.84
CA GLY A 115 9.94 -1.32 -23.89
C GLY A 115 9.56 -2.29 -22.76
N LYS A 116 9.38 -3.58 -23.08
CA LYS A 116 9.17 -4.63 -22.07
C LYS A 116 10.38 -4.78 -21.14
N MET A 117 11.60 -4.71 -21.68
CA MET A 117 12.83 -4.74 -20.86
C MET A 117 12.90 -3.53 -19.93
N ILE A 118 12.62 -2.33 -20.42
CA ILE A 118 12.62 -1.11 -19.58
C ILE A 118 11.58 -1.26 -18.46
N LEU A 119 10.38 -1.74 -18.76
CA LEU A 119 9.34 -1.98 -17.76
C LEU A 119 9.82 -2.98 -16.68
N THR A 120 10.50 -4.05 -17.08
CA THR A 120 11.08 -5.05 -16.16
C THR A 120 12.13 -4.42 -15.24
N VAL A 121 13.01 -3.58 -15.77
CA VAL A 121 14.01 -2.85 -14.98
C VAL A 121 13.31 -1.90 -13.98
N MET A 122 12.29 -1.19 -14.41
CA MET A 122 11.48 -0.33 -13.52
C MET A 122 10.82 -1.15 -12.39
N ALA A 123 10.31 -2.33 -12.70
CA ALA A 123 9.73 -3.24 -11.70
C ALA A 123 10.77 -3.69 -10.67
N ALA A 124 11.94 -4.11 -11.13
CA ALA A 124 13.04 -4.51 -10.26
C ALA A 124 13.51 -3.37 -9.34
N THR A 125 13.62 -2.15 -9.86
CA THR A 125 13.98 -0.96 -9.08
C THR A 125 12.92 -0.65 -8.01
N ALA A 126 11.65 -0.69 -8.35
CA ALA A 126 10.56 -0.47 -7.39
C ALA A 126 10.51 -1.53 -6.27
N ALA A 127 10.83 -2.79 -6.60
CA ALA A 127 10.98 -3.86 -5.61
C ALA A 127 12.16 -3.61 -4.67
N LEU A 128 13.33 -3.25 -5.21
CA LEU A 128 14.53 -2.94 -4.44
C LEU A 128 14.33 -1.77 -3.48
N GLU A 129 13.68 -0.69 -3.94
CA GLU A 129 13.34 0.45 -3.08
C GLU A 129 12.46 0.00 -1.89
N ARG A 130 11.45 -0.83 -2.15
CA ARG A 130 10.56 -1.37 -1.11
C ARG A 130 11.33 -2.20 -0.09
N ASP A 131 12.21 -3.08 -0.55
CA ASP A 131 13.02 -3.94 0.32
C ASP A 131 14.00 -3.11 1.16
N THR A 132 14.59 -2.08 0.57
CA THR A 132 15.46 -1.13 1.27
C THR A 132 14.72 -0.37 2.36
N ILE A 133 13.51 0.12 2.08
CA ILE A 133 12.67 0.81 3.08
C ILE A 133 12.30 -0.16 4.21
N ASN A 134 11.89 -1.38 3.88
CA ASN A 134 11.54 -2.41 4.85
C ASN A 134 12.74 -2.79 5.73
N ALA A 135 13.91 -2.97 5.15
CA ALA A 135 15.15 -3.25 5.89
C ALA A 135 15.51 -2.12 6.86
N ARG A 136 15.43 -0.86 6.41
CA ARG A 136 15.67 0.32 7.27
C ARG A 136 14.67 0.38 8.43
N MET A 137 13.38 0.15 8.16
CA MET A 137 12.35 0.14 9.21
C MET A 137 12.58 -0.99 10.22
N GLN A 138 12.94 -2.19 9.75
CA GLN A 138 13.25 -3.32 10.64
C GLN A 138 14.53 -3.07 11.45
N GLY A 139 15.56 -2.51 10.83
CA GLY A 139 16.79 -2.10 11.51
C GLY A 139 16.54 -1.09 12.62
N GLY A 140 15.78 -0.04 12.33
CA GLY A 140 15.39 0.96 13.32
C GLY A 140 14.57 0.39 14.48
N ARG A 141 13.67 -0.59 14.19
CA ARG A 141 12.90 -1.29 15.22
C ARG A 141 13.79 -2.15 16.13
N LYS A 142 14.75 -2.88 15.52
CA LYS A 142 15.72 -3.70 16.28
C LYS A 142 16.62 -2.85 17.15
N ALA A 143 17.16 -1.75 16.62
CA ALA A 143 17.99 -0.82 17.37
C ALA A 143 17.23 -0.26 18.58
N LYS A 144 16.01 0.26 18.37
CA LYS A 144 15.19 0.78 19.45
C LYS A 144 14.84 -0.28 20.50
N SER A 145 14.61 -1.53 20.10
CA SER A 145 14.36 -2.62 21.03
C SER A 145 15.62 -3.00 21.84
N ALA A 146 16.79 -2.90 21.24
CA ALA A 146 18.07 -3.15 21.93
C ALA A 146 18.37 -2.08 22.99
N ASP A 147 17.97 -0.83 22.72
CA ASP A 147 18.09 0.30 23.67
C ASP A 147 16.99 0.29 24.76
N GLY A 148 16.20 -0.79 24.88
CA GLY A 148 15.12 -0.92 25.87
C GLY A 148 13.85 -0.15 25.54
N GLY A 149 13.79 0.53 24.40
CA GLY A 149 12.62 1.30 23.96
C GLY A 149 11.52 0.43 23.31
N TYR A 150 10.28 0.90 23.41
CA TYR A 150 9.16 0.26 22.74
C TYR A 150 9.18 0.54 21.23
N ALA A 151 9.41 -0.49 20.44
CA ALA A 151 9.63 -0.36 19.01
C ALA A 151 8.35 -0.53 18.16
N TYR A 152 7.44 -1.44 18.51
CA TYR A 152 6.24 -1.73 17.73
C TYR A 152 5.31 -2.75 18.41
N GLY A 153 4.08 -2.81 17.94
CA GLY A 153 3.07 -3.76 18.38
C GLY A 153 2.13 -3.16 19.43
N SER A 154 1.37 -4.01 20.10
CA SER A 154 0.58 -3.62 21.25
C SER A 154 1.34 -3.99 22.52
N PRO A 155 1.47 -3.11 23.53
CA PRO A 155 2.08 -3.47 24.80
C PRO A 155 1.45 -4.75 25.36
N LYS A 156 2.25 -5.57 26.01
CA LYS A 156 1.75 -6.78 26.66
C LYS A 156 0.79 -6.42 27.80
N PHE A 157 -0.08 -7.36 28.18
CA PHE A 157 -0.94 -7.15 29.33
C PHE A 157 -0.10 -6.92 30.60
N GLY A 158 -0.35 -5.84 31.32
CA GLY A 158 0.47 -5.36 32.45
C GLY A 158 1.47 -4.26 32.10
N GLU A 159 1.54 -3.86 30.83
CA GLU A 159 2.43 -2.80 30.35
C GLU A 159 1.65 -1.82 29.49
N LYS A 160 1.93 -0.53 29.56
CA LYS A 160 1.42 0.52 28.67
C LYS A 160 2.57 1.23 27.97
N SER A 161 2.28 1.87 26.84
CA SER A 161 3.24 2.74 26.17
C SER A 161 2.96 4.18 26.56
N GLU A 162 3.92 4.83 27.17
CA GLU A 162 3.86 6.23 27.54
C GLU A 162 5.15 6.90 27.05
N ASN A 163 5.03 8.02 26.34
CA ASN A 163 6.17 8.74 25.70
C ASN A 163 7.10 7.85 24.85
N LYS A 164 6.52 6.84 24.17
CA LYS A 164 7.26 5.85 23.35
C LYS A 164 8.16 4.89 24.18
N GLU A 165 7.98 4.81 25.46
CA GLU A 165 8.61 3.86 26.36
C GLU A 165 7.57 2.89 26.94
N LEU A 166 8.01 1.70 27.36
CA LEU A 166 7.15 0.75 28.07
C LEU A 166 7.17 1.07 29.55
N THR A 167 6.00 1.34 30.10
CA THR A 167 5.80 1.52 31.53
C THR A 167 4.81 0.48 32.06
N THR A 168 4.82 0.23 33.38
CA THR A 168 3.84 -0.66 34.01
C THR A 168 2.45 -0.03 33.98
N ASP A 169 1.44 -0.87 33.77
CA ASP A 169 0.04 -0.51 33.94
C ASP A 169 -0.46 -1.09 35.24
N ASP A 170 -0.65 -0.23 36.25
CA ASP A 170 -0.95 -0.67 37.64
C ASP A 170 -2.28 -1.43 37.70
N GLN A 171 -3.29 -1.03 36.96
CA GLN A 171 -4.58 -1.73 36.93
C GLN A 171 -4.44 -3.13 36.31
N GLU A 172 -3.72 -3.27 35.22
CA GLU A 172 -3.47 -4.57 34.59
C GLU A 172 -2.55 -5.45 35.49
N GLN A 173 -1.63 -4.85 36.22
CA GLN A 173 -0.77 -5.57 37.17
C GLN A 173 -1.58 -6.20 38.32
N GLU A 174 -2.61 -5.50 38.82
CA GLU A 174 -3.52 -6.09 39.83
C GLU A 174 -4.29 -7.29 39.27
N ILE A 175 -4.75 -7.19 38.00
CA ILE A 175 -5.41 -8.32 37.34
C ILE A 175 -4.44 -9.49 37.14
N ILE A 176 -3.16 -9.21 36.85
CA ILE A 176 -2.11 -10.25 36.74
C ILE A 176 -1.94 -10.96 38.10
N LYS A 177 -1.98 -10.25 39.23
CA LYS A 177 -1.91 -10.86 40.59
C LYS A 177 -3.10 -11.81 40.79
N ILE A 178 -4.30 -11.41 40.40
CA ILE A 178 -5.49 -12.25 40.50
C ILE A 178 -5.33 -13.53 39.64
N ILE A 179 -4.88 -13.38 38.39
CA ILE A 179 -4.63 -14.53 37.51
C ILE A 179 -3.61 -15.49 38.12
N LYS A 180 -2.49 -14.98 38.66
CA LYS A 180 -1.47 -15.78 39.35
C LYS A 180 -2.05 -16.57 40.52
N ASN A 181 -2.81 -15.92 41.38
CA ASN A 181 -3.40 -16.56 42.57
C ASN A 181 -4.34 -17.70 42.19
N HIS A 182 -5.20 -17.48 41.19
CA HIS A 182 -6.12 -18.51 40.72
C HIS A 182 -5.40 -19.66 39.99
N HIS A 183 -4.36 -19.35 39.22
CA HIS A 183 -3.55 -20.36 38.56
C HIS A 183 -2.82 -21.24 39.60
N ASN A 184 -2.19 -20.64 40.60
CA ASN A 184 -1.50 -21.36 41.66
C ASN A 184 -2.46 -22.19 42.52
N SER A 185 -3.74 -21.82 42.57
CA SER A 185 -4.80 -22.61 43.24
C SER A 185 -5.35 -23.74 42.33
N GLY A 186 -4.71 -24.03 41.19
CA GLY A 186 -5.09 -25.13 40.27
C GLY A 186 -6.35 -24.88 39.42
N LYS A 187 -6.84 -23.63 39.34
CA LYS A 187 -8.00 -23.34 38.49
C LYS A 187 -7.64 -23.39 37.00
N SER A 188 -8.52 -23.94 36.20
CA SER A 188 -8.34 -23.95 34.75
C SER A 188 -8.43 -22.53 34.16
N ASN A 189 -7.77 -22.30 33.02
CA ASN A 189 -7.78 -21.02 32.33
C ASN A 189 -9.20 -20.54 31.97
N GLN A 190 -10.13 -21.47 31.72
CA GLN A 190 -11.54 -21.12 31.51
C GLN A 190 -12.19 -20.56 32.77
N ARG A 191 -12.03 -21.23 33.89
CA ARG A 191 -12.57 -20.76 35.19
C ARG A 191 -11.99 -19.40 35.61
N ILE A 192 -10.73 -19.15 35.28
CA ILE A 192 -10.10 -17.84 35.49
C ILE A 192 -10.73 -16.77 34.62
N ALA A 193 -10.95 -17.07 33.32
CA ALA A 193 -11.61 -16.16 32.41
C ALA A 193 -13.04 -15.81 32.86
N ASP A 194 -13.81 -16.81 33.25
CA ASP A 194 -15.19 -16.65 33.74
C ASP A 194 -15.22 -15.76 35.02
N TYR A 195 -14.29 -15.98 35.95
CA TYR A 195 -14.14 -15.15 37.12
C TYR A 195 -13.83 -13.68 36.81
N LEU A 196 -12.87 -13.43 35.90
CA LEU A 196 -12.50 -12.07 35.49
C LEU A 196 -13.68 -11.35 34.82
N ASN A 197 -14.42 -12.06 33.97
CA ASN A 197 -15.62 -11.53 33.29
C ASN A 197 -16.74 -11.24 34.29
N ALA A 198 -16.99 -12.14 35.24
CA ALA A 198 -18.00 -11.92 36.29
C ALA A 198 -17.69 -10.73 37.20
N LYS A 199 -16.41 -10.37 37.35
CA LYS A 199 -15.96 -9.19 38.06
C LYS A 199 -15.83 -7.94 37.20
N ASN A 200 -16.23 -8.01 35.90
CA ASN A 200 -16.10 -6.93 34.93
C ASN A 200 -14.67 -6.37 34.80
N LEU A 201 -13.64 -7.21 35.01
CA LEU A 201 -12.25 -6.79 34.87
C LEU A 201 -11.88 -6.77 33.38
N PRO A 202 -11.40 -5.63 32.86
CA PRO A 202 -11.17 -5.50 31.41
C PRO A 202 -9.95 -6.29 30.93
N SER A 203 -10.03 -6.85 29.73
CA SER A 203 -8.84 -7.33 29.00
C SER A 203 -8.10 -6.18 28.32
N LYS A 204 -6.93 -6.41 27.74
CA LYS A 204 -6.06 -5.38 27.10
C LYS A 204 -6.78 -4.45 26.11
N ARG A 205 -7.81 -4.93 25.46
CA ARG A 205 -8.60 -4.18 24.47
C ARG A 205 -10.01 -3.86 24.95
N GLY A 206 -10.27 -3.97 26.24
CA GLY A 206 -11.60 -3.72 26.84
C GLY A 206 -12.64 -4.80 26.58
N GLY A 207 -12.28 -5.90 25.89
CA GLY A 207 -13.19 -7.02 25.64
C GLY A 207 -13.21 -8.04 26.75
N GLN A 208 -14.01 -9.10 26.57
CA GLN A 208 -14.08 -10.20 27.53
C GLN A 208 -12.83 -11.08 27.52
N TRP A 209 -12.55 -11.67 28.66
CA TRP A 209 -11.52 -12.69 28.80
C TRP A 209 -11.98 -14.02 28.21
N SER A 210 -11.04 -14.72 27.58
CA SER A 210 -11.23 -16.09 27.09
C SER A 210 -10.15 -17.00 27.65
N LYS A 211 -10.38 -18.31 27.58
CA LYS A 211 -9.37 -19.33 27.92
C LYS A 211 -8.02 -19.04 27.27
N THR A 212 -8.04 -18.61 26.00
CA THR A 212 -6.82 -18.34 25.21
C THR A 212 -6.10 -17.07 25.68
N THR A 213 -6.84 -16.01 26.03
CA THR A 213 -6.23 -14.75 26.51
C THR A 213 -5.62 -14.94 27.88
N VAL A 214 -6.27 -15.66 28.79
CA VAL A 214 -5.70 -16.05 30.08
C VAL A 214 -4.46 -16.93 29.89
N GLY A 215 -4.53 -17.95 29.03
CA GLY A 215 -3.40 -18.82 28.72
C GLY A 215 -2.17 -18.03 28.28
N ARG A 216 -2.30 -17.07 27.34
CA ARG A 216 -1.19 -16.22 26.91
C ARG A 216 -0.54 -15.41 28.04
N VAL A 217 -1.32 -14.95 29.02
CA VAL A 217 -0.78 -14.26 30.20
C VAL A 217 0.00 -15.25 31.06
N ILE A 218 -0.56 -16.44 31.34
CA ILE A 218 0.07 -17.49 32.13
C ILE A 218 1.36 -18.00 31.50
N ASP A 219 1.35 -18.34 30.19
CA ASP A 219 2.51 -18.83 29.46
C ASP A 219 3.69 -17.86 29.54
N ARG A 220 3.40 -16.55 29.56
CA ARG A 220 4.42 -15.52 29.72
C ARG A 220 4.96 -15.45 31.16
N LEU A 221 4.10 -15.66 32.15
CA LEU A 221 4.48 -15.59 33.56
C LEU A 221 5.25 -16.85 34.01
N TYR A 222 4.95 -17.97 33.39
CA TYR A 222 5.54 -19.28 33.68
C TYR A 222 6.05 -19.92 32.36
N PRO A 223 7.13 -19.37 31.77
CA PRO A 223 7.66 -19.91 30.53
C PRO A 223 8.16 -21.35 30.78
N VAL A 224 7.59 -22.30 30.03
CA VAL A 224 8.11 -23.66 30.00
C VAL A 224 9.50 -23.61 29.39
N LYS A 225 10.54 -23.91 30.15
CA LYS A 225 11.89 -24.08 29.60
C LYS A 225 11.85 -25.26 28.62
N LYS A 226 12.01 -24.94 27.35
CA LYS A 226 12.27 -25.95 26.32
C LYS A 226 13.68 -26.48 26.41
#